data_d45c3ed8427800ae433207c24a032f79
#
_entry.id   d45c3ed8427800ae433207c24a032f79
#
_cell.length_a   1.000
_cell.length_b   1.000
_cell.length_c   1.000
_cell.angle_alpha   90.00
_cell.angle_beta   90.00
_cell.angle_gamma   90.00
#
_symmetry.space_group_name_H-M   'P 1'
#
loop_
_entity.id
_entity.type
_entity.pdbx_description
1 polymer ?
#
loop_
_entity_poly.entity_id
_entity_poly.type
_entity_poly.pdbx_seq_one_letter_code
_entity_poly.pdbx_strand_id
1 'polypeptide(L)'
;MHRTSFVFLLSAMLAGGIGAARADVTLFGHLDQSWVAVDQDGGNDDQFLECTTCSVGFKGSEDLGNGLRAIFKLDFQFDMNNRNANGSLTDRDQWLGMSSSFGQVRVGTISTVYKSHGAALDPLYRTSQQGRDRGLQSNLHRGAGSAGQGRAENTARYDSPSWNGLKFAATYTLVPDDNTTTDDNGYGAGISYENGGILVFADYITNDSGDD
;
A
#
# COMPACT_ATOMS: atom_id res chain seq x y z
N MET A 1 -19.83 32.69 -1.42
CA MET A 1 -18.43 32.26 -1.55
C MET A 1 -18.33 31.35 -2.77
N HIS A 2 -17.63 31.79 -3.81
CA HIS A 2 -17.46 31.01 -5.02
C HIS A 2 -16.33 30.01 -4.79
N ARG A 3 -16.65 28.73 -4.72
CA ARG A 3 -15.63 27.64 -4.76
C ARG A 3 -15.15 27.51 -6.20
N THR A 4 -13.95 27.94 -6.46
CA THR A 4 -13.29 27.71 -7.74
C THR A 4 -12.66 26.32 -7.67
N SER A 5 -13.38 25.29 -8.16
CA SER A 5 -12.82 23.95 -8.29
C SER A 5 -11.81 23.96 -9.44
N PHE A 6 -10.54 23.89 -9.11
CA PHE A 6 -9.50 23.58 -10.08
C PHE A 6 -9.45 22.07 -10.29
N VAL A 7 -10.16 21.63 -11.31
CA VAL A 7 -10.00 20.23 -11.81
C VAL A 7 -8.75 20.22 -12.67
N PHE A 8 -7.64 19.74 -12.14
CA PHE A 8 -6.49 19.33 -12.94
C PHE A 8 -6.84 18.02 -13.62
N LEU A 9 -7.48 18.09 -14.79
CA LEU A 9 -7.53 16.97 -15.70
C LEU A 9 -6.11 16.73 -16.22
N LEU A 10 -5.43 15.73 -15.69
CA LEU A 10 -4.25 15.16 -16.32
C LEU A 10 -4.71 14.30 -17.52
N SER A 11 -5.29 14.97 -18.50
CA SER A 11 -5.56 14.37 -19.81
C SER A 11 -4.22 14.31 -20.52
N ALA A 12 -3.53 13.17 -20.45
CA ALA A 12 -2.44 12.88 -21.36
C ALA A 12 -3.03 12.82 -22.78
N MET A 13 -2.85 13.88 -23.55
CA MET A 13 -3.10 13.87 -24.99
C MET A 13 -2.09 12.91 -25.62
N LEU A 14 -2.52 11.69 -25.88
CA LEU A 14 -1.88 10.79 -26.85
C LEU A 14 -2.18 11.31 -28.26
N ALA A 15 -1.39 12.21 -28.76
CA ALA A 15 -1.32 12.54 -30.17
C ALA A 15 0.13 12.32 -30.63
N GLY A 16 0.42 11.17 -31.20
CA GLY A 16 1.69 10.96 -31.87
C GLY A 16 2.09 9.49 -31.97
N GLY A 17 1.75 8.86 -33.08
CA GLY A 17 2.31 7.57 -33.50
C GLY A 17 1.53 6.35 -32.96
N ILE A 18 0.84 5.66 -33.83
CA ILE A 18 0.23 4.33 -33.58
C ILE A 18 1.37 3.30 -33.57
N GLY A 19 2.26 3.37 -32.61
CA GLY A 19 2.99 2.23 -32.11
C GLY A 19 2.00 1.48 -31.23
N ALA A 20 1.78 0.18 -31.47
CA ALA A 20 0.91 -0.60 -30.60
C ALA A 20 1.45 -0.49 -29.17
N ALA A 21 0.77 0.29 -28.32
CA ALA A 21 1.07 0.37 -26.89
C ALA A 21 0.99 -1.06 -26.34
N ARG A 22 2.11 -1.59 -25.86
CA ARG A 22 2.18 -2.91 -25.25
C ARG A 22 2.39 -2.71 -23.77
N ALA A 23 1.30 -2.62 -23.05
CA ALA A 23 1.36 -2.73 -21.59
C ALA A 23 1.65 -4.19 -21.22
N ASP A 24 2.75 -4.42 -20.53
CA ASP A 24 3.01 -5.71 -19.90
C ASP A 24 2.13 -5.83 -18.66
N VAL A 25 1.13 -6.72 -18.71
CA VAL A 25 0.22 -6.97 -17.58
C VAL A 25 0.51 -8.32 -16.98
N THR A 26 0.71 -8.37 -15.68
CA THR A 26 0.92 -9.59 -14.90
C THR A 26 -0.24 -9.80 -13.95
N LEU A 27 -0.88 -10.96 -14.00
CA LEU A 27 -1.76 -11.45 -12.95
C LEU A 27 -0.90 -11.96 -11.80
N PHE A 28 -1.20 -11.57 -10.58
CA PHE A 28 -0.53 -12.06 -9.37
C PHE A 28 -1.55 -12.36 -8.28
N GLY A 29 -1.12 -13.06 -7.25
CA GLY A 29 -1.98 -13.35 -6.11
C GLY A 29 -1.20 -13.99 -4.97
N HIS A 30 -1.89 -14.17 -3.87
CA HIS A 30 -1.40 -14.84 -2.68
C HIS A 30 -2.53 -15.60 -2.01
N LEU A 31 -2.27 -16.85 -1.64
CA LEU A 31 -3.19 -17.68 -0.87
C LEU A 31 -2.46 -18.14 0.40
N ASP A 32 -3.03 -17.83 1.54
CA ASP A 32 -2.54 -18.23 2.86
C ASP A 32 -3.68 -18.86 3.65
N GLN A 33 -3.80 -20.17 3.57
CA GLN A 33 -4.83 -20.90 4.29
C GLN A 33 -4.24 -21.49 5.57
N SER A 34 -4.81 -21.11 6.71
CA SER A 34 -4.43 -21.60 8.02
C SER A 34 -5.58 -22.38 8.66
N TRP A 35 -5.25 -23.45 9.38
CA TRP A 35 -6.14 -24.03 10.37
C TRP A 35 -5.80 -23.42 11.72
N VAL A 36 -6.73 -22.74 12.32
CA VAL A 36 -6.58 -22.09 13.61
C VAL A 36 -7.36 -22.91 14.65
N ALA A 37 -6.67 -23.26 15.73
CA ALA A 37 -7.28 -23.85 16.92
C ALA A 37 -7.01 -22.91 18.09
N VAL A 38 -8.05 -22.50 18.80
CA VAL A 38 -7.98 -21.62 19.96
C VAL A 38 -8.49 -22.40 21.16
N ASP A 39 -7.66 -22.50 22.19
CA ASP A 39 -8.00 -23.02 23.50
C ASP A 39 -8.02 -21.83 24.48
N GLN A 40 -9.15 -21.56 25.09
CA GLN A 40 -9.35 -20.45 26.03
C GLN A 40 -9.63 -20.97 27.43
N ASP A 41 -8.76 -20.65 28.38
CA ASP A 41 -9.00 -20.93 29.79
C ASP A 41 -10.34 -20.35 30.26
N GLY A 42 -11.33 -21.24 30.50
CA GLY A 42 -12.67 -20.86 30.92
C GLY A 42 -13.60 -20.38 29.80
N GLY A 43 -13.19 -20.52 28.51
CA GLY A 43 -13.98 -20.25 27.32
C GLY A 43 -14.39 -21.52 26.57
N ASN A 44 -14.87 -21.35 25.37
CA ASN A 44 -15.07 -22.45 24.43
C ASN A 44 -13.86 -22.59 23.51
N ASP A 45 -13.43 -23.84 23.30
CA ASP A 45 -12.48 -24.16 22.26
C ASP A 45 -13.10 -23.91 20.89
N ASP A 46 -12.36 -23.28 20.00
CA ASP A 46 -12.80 -22.98 18.66
C ASP A 46 -11.80 -23.49 17.61
N GLN A 47 -12.30 -23.90 16.47
CA GLN A 47 -11.49 -24.32 15.35
C GLN A 47 -12.09 -23.78 14.05
N PHE A 48 -11.27 -23.13 13.26
CA PHE A 48 -11.71 -22.55 11.99
C PHE A 48 -10.59 -22.50 10.96
N LEU A 49 -10.98 -22.32 9.71
CA LEU A 49 -10.07 -22.02 8.62
C LEU A 49 -10.02 -20.51 8.43
N GLU A 50 -8.82 -19.97 8.26
CA GLU A 50 -8.58 -18.55 8.07
C GLU A 50 -7.74 -18.29 6.84
N CYS A 51 -8.14 -17.29 6.08
CA CYS A 51 -7.42 -16.74 4.95
C CYS A 51 -7.12 -15.28 5.24
N THR A 52 -6.02 -15.00 5.93
CA THR A 52 -5.72 -13.68 6.49
C THR A 52 -5.47 -12.63 5.43
N THR A 53 -4.79 -13.00 4.32
CA THR A 53 -4.38 -12.05 3.30
C THR A 53 -4.52 -12.58 1.88
N CYS A 54 -5.43 -13.51 1.64
CA CYS A 54 -5.71 -14.01 0.30
C CYS A 54 -6.03 -12.86 -0.63
N SER A 55 -5.33 -12.79 -1.74
CA SER A 55 -5.50 -11.70 -2.69
C SER A 55 -5.27 -12.13 -4.12
N VAL A 56 -5.88 -11.38 -5.04
CA VAL A 56 -5.67 -11.48 -6.47
C VAL A 56 -5.53 -10.06 -7.03
N GLY A 57 -4.70 -9.88 -8.04
CA GLY A 57 -4.50 -8.56 -8.60
C GLY A 57 -3.81 -8.55 -9.95
N PHE A 58 -3.74 -7.35 -10.49
CA PHE A 58 -3.06 -7.05 -11.74
C PHE A 58 -2.02 -5.96 -11.48
N LYS A 59 -0.87 -6.09 -12.10
CA LYS A 59 0.15 -5.05 -12.14
C LYS A 59 0.73 -4.99 -13.53
N GLY A 60 1.20 -3.83 -13.91
CA GLY A 60 1.77 -3.69 -15.24
C GLY A 60 2.59 -2.45 -15.41
N SER A 61 3.20 -2.37 -16.58
CA SER A 61 3.95 -1.20 -17.00
C SER A 61 3.89 -1.01 -18.50
N GLU A 62 3.98 0.25 -18.92
CA GLU A 62 4.05 0.66 -20.32
C GLU A 62 5.23 1.59 -20.50
N ASP A 63 6.04 1.36 -21.52
CA ASP A 63 7.15 2.23 -21.86
C ASP A 63 6.63 3.46 -22.60
N LEU A 64 6.89 4.64 -22.04
CA LEU A 64 6.51 5.92 -22.62
C LEU A 64 7.66 6.57 -23.42
N GLY A 65 8.78 5.89 -23.53
CA GLY A 65 9.98 6.40 -24.16
C GLY A 65 10.88 7.23 -23.22
N ASN A 66 12.11 7.50 -23.66
CA ASN A 66 13.09 8.29 -22.92
C ASN A 66 13.37 7.81 -21.49
N GLY A 67 13.21 6.51 -21.21
CA GLY A 67 13.38 5.92 -19.88
C GLY A 67 12.24 6.19 -18.90
N LEU A 68 11.12 6.73 -19.38
CA LEU A 68 9.91 6.94 -18.61
C LEU A 68 8.95 5.77 -18.84
N ARG A 69 8.34 5.27 -17.76
CA ARG A 69 7.35 4.19 -17.81
C ARG A 69 6.13 4.57 -16.98
N ALA A 70 4.94 4.32 -17.51
CA ALA A 70 3.74 4.24 -16.70
C ALA A 70 3.73 2.90 -15.95
N ILE A 71 3.29 2.91 -14.71
CA ILE A 71 3.21 1.71 -13.86
C ILE A 71 1.87 1.70 -13.12
N PHE A 72 1.30 0.53 -12.89
CA PHE A 72 0.07 0.40 -12.10
C PHE A 72 0.03 -0.89 -11.29
N LYS A 73 -0.81 -0.88 -10.27
CA LYS A 73 -1.17 -2.06 -9.49
C LYS A 73 -2.63 -1.94 -9.04
N LEU A 74 -3.37 -3.04 -9.20
CA LEU A 74 -4.70 -3.25 -8.65
C LEU A 74 -4.66 -4.57 -7.87
N ASP A 75 -4.75 -4.50 -6.56
CA ASP A 75 -4.67 -5.64 -5.63
C ASP A 75 -5.96 -5.69 -4.81
N PHE A 76 -6.58 -6.85 -4.75
CA PHE A 76 -7.86 -7.06 -4.07
C PHE A 76 -7.75 -8.24 -3.12
N GLN A 77 -8.26 -8.07 -1.91
CA GLN A 77 -8.36 -9.13 -0.93
C GLN A 77 -9.72 -9.83 -1.02
N PHE A 78 -9.74 -11.11 -0.77
CA PHE A 78 -10.96 -11.91 -0.66
C PHE A 78 -10.84 -12.90 0.50
N ASP A 79 -11.98 -13.35 1.01
CA ASP A 79 -12.06 -14.42 2.00
C ASP A 79 -12.64 -15.67 1.34
N MET A 80 -11.84 -16.73 1.26
CA MET A 80 -12.27 -18.00 0.66
C MET A 80 -13.03 -18.91 1.64
N ASN A 81 -13.08 -18.58 2.92
CA ASN A 81 -13.74 -19.38 3.94
C ASN A 81 -15.13 -18.84 4.30
N ASN A 82 -15.43 -17.60 3.93
CA ASN A 82 -16.70 -16.96 4.25
C ASN A 82 -17.47 -16.55 2.99
N ARG A 83 -18.34 -17.44 2.54
CA ARG A 83 -19.20 -17.22 1.38
C ARG A 83 -20.16 -16.02 1.53
N ASN A 84 -20.49 -15.65 2.77
CA ASN A 84 -21.44 -14.58 3.09
C ASN A 84 -20.75 -13.25 3.45
N ALA A 85 -19.43 -13.19 3.50
CA ALA A 85 -18.68 -11.96 3.66
C ALA A 85 -18.84 -11.11 2.38
N ASN A 86 -20.04 -10.66 2.14
CA ASN A 86 -20.53 -9.79 1.07
C ASN A 86 -19.98 -10.06 -0.34
N GLY A 87 -19.35 -11.22 -0.58
CA GLY A 87 -18.77 -11.62 -1.86
C GLY A 87 -17.78 -10.63 -2.45
N SER A 88 -17.36 -9.65 -1.68
CA SER A 88 -16.67 -8.47 -2.16
C SER A 88 -15.17 -8.68 -2.15
N LEU A 89 -14.56 -8.33 -3.24
CA LEU A 89 -13.14 -7.99 -3.23
C LEU A 89 -12.98 -6.72 -2.41
N THR A 90 -12.13 -6.76 -1.38
CA THR A 90 -11.79 -5.58 -0.58
C THR A 90 -10.49 -4.98 -1.07
N ASP A 91 -10.34 -3.69 -0.82
CA ASP A 91 -9.24 -2.92 -1.36
C ASP A 91 -7.91 -3.24 -0.66
N ARG A 92 -6.90 -3.42 -1.48
CA ARG A 92 -5.49 -3.43 -1.07
C ARG A 92 -4.77 -2.28 -1.76
N ASP A 93 -3.54 -2.51 -2.22
CA ASP A 93 -2.82 -1.48 -2.97
C ASP A 93 -3.45 -1.29 -4.36
N GLN A 94 -3.97 -0.10 -4.63
CA GLN A 94 -4.56 0.29 -5.90
C GLN A 94 -4.02 1.66 -6.30
N TRP A 95 -3.10 1.68 -7.26
CA TRP A 95 -2.40 2.89 -7.62
C TRP A 95 -1.95 2.92 -9.08
N LEU A 96 -1.78 4.12 -9.58
CA LEU A 96 -1.15 4.45 -10.85
C LEU A 96 0.12 5.26 -10.55
N GLY A 97 1.13 5.16 -11.41
CA GLY A 97 2.35 5.90 -11.22
C GLY A 97 3.23 5.99 -12.44
N MET A 98 4.37 6.61 -12.23
CA MET A 98 5.44 6.72 -13.22
C MET A 98 6.76 6.31 -12.59
N SER A 99 7.60 5.65 -13.37
CA SER A 99 8.97 5.31 -12.99
C SER A 99 9.98 5.77 -14.02
N SER A 100 11.17 6.12 -13.54
CA SER A 100 12.30 6.57 -14.36
C SER A 100 13.63 6.27 -13.65
N SER A 101 14.74 6.76 -14.21
CA SER A 101 16.04 6.71 -13.55
C SER A 101 16.09 7.48 -12.22
N PHE A 102 15.17 8.41 -11.99
CA PHE A 102 15.04 9.16 -10.74
C PHE A 102 14.23 8.45 -9.66
N GLY A 103 13.70 7.25 -9.93
CA GLY A 103 12.83 6.52 -9.02
C GLY A 103 11.40 6.42 -9.54
N GLN A 104 10.45 6.32 -8.63
CA GLN A 104 9.04 6.19 -8.99
C GLN A 104 8.14 7.06 -8.12
N VAL A 105 7.10 7.60 -8.75
CA VAL A 105 6.00 8.29 -8.07
C VAL A 105 4.72 7.52 -8.33
N ARG A 106 3.93 7.29 -7.30
CA ARG A 106 2.66 6.55 -7.37
C ARG A 106 1.59 7.33 -6.63
N VAL A 107 0.35 7.26 -7.10
CA VAL A 107 -0.81 7.90 -6.49
C VAL A 107 -1.97 6.91 -6.39
N GLY A 108 -2.70 6.95 -5.29
CA GLY A 108 -3.84 6.07 -5.02
C GLY A 108 -3.88 5.55 -3.60
N THR A 109 -4.38 4.33 -3.42
CA THR A 109 -4.31 3.60 -2.14
C THR A 109 -3.00 2.83 -2.09
N ILE A 110 -2.10 3.20 -1.19
CA ILE A 110 -0.70 2.75 -1.22
C ILE A 110 -0.22 2.38 0.18
N SER A 111 0.48 1.26 0.30
CA SER A 111 1.22 0.94 1.52
C SER A 111 2.23 2.05 1.84
N THR A 112 2.19 2.57 3.06
CA THR A 112 3.12 3.59 3.54
C THR A 112 4.55 3.06 3.61
N VAL A 113 5.53 3.95 3.73
CA VAL A 113 6.94 3.56 3.90
C VAL A 113 7.11 2.73 5.17
N TYR A 114 6.56 3.20 6.27
CA TYR A 114 6.56 2.54 7.58
C TYR A 114 6.01 1.10 7.48
N LYS A 115 4.84 0.92 6.85
CA LYS A 115 4.28 -0.42 6.62
C LYS A 115 5.20 -1.29 5.78
N SER A 116 5.78 -0.73 4.74
CA SER A 116 6.61 -1.51 3.79
C SER A 116 7.86 -2.07 4.46
N HIS A 117 8.55 -1.27 5.27
CA HIS A 117 9.74 -1.70 5.98
C HIS A 117 9.41 -2.66 7.13
N GLY A 118 8.37 -2.39 7.91
CA GLY A 118 7.91 -3.31 8.96
C GLY A 118 7.51 -4.68 8.40
N ALA A 119 6.84 -4.71 7.26
CA ALA A 119 6.50 -5.96 6.58
C ALA A 119 7.74 -6.76 6.12
N ALA A 120 8.84 -6.09 5.79
CA ALA A 120 10.09 -6.75 5.39
C ALA A 120 10.80 -7.47 6.55
N LEU A 121 10.54 -7.06 7.78
CA LEU A 121 11.12 -7.68 8.98
C LEU A 121 10.26 -8.82 9.56
N ASP A 122 9.00 -8.92 9.16
CA ASP A 122 8.09 -9.90 9.72
C ASP A 122 8.19 -11.23 8.95
N PRO A 123 8.82 -12.28 9.52
CA PRO A 123 8.97 -13.57 8.84
C PRO A 123 7.63 -14.28 8.65
N LEU A 124 6.60 -13.88 9.41
CA LEU A 124 5.24 -14.41 9.32
C LEU A 124 4.29 -13.46 8.60
N TYR A 125 4.85 -12.46 7.90
CA TYR A 125 4.06 -11.50 7.14
C TYR A 125 3.10 -12.19 6.16
N ARG A 126 1.85 -11.74 6.12
CA ARG A 126 0.77 -12.33 5.33
C ARG A 126 0.31 -13.72 5.79
N THR A 127 0.47 -14.03 7.06
CA THR A 127 -0.14 -15.23 7.69
C THR A 127 -0.99 -14.82 8.89
N SER A 128 -1.75 -15.76 9.47
CA SER A 128 -2.53 -15.55 10.68
C SER A 128 -1.68 -15.21 11.92
N GLN A 129 -0.37 -15.44 11.85
CA GLN A 129 0.57 -15.22 12.95
C GLN A 129 1.48 -14.00 12.74
N GLN A 130 1.15 -13.15 11.77
CA GLN A 130 1.99 -11.97 11.47
C GLN A 130 2.16 -11.07 12.71
N GLY A 131 3.40 -10.65 12.96
CA GLY A 131 3.79 -9.90 14.16
C GLY A 131 3.10 -8.54 14.31
N ARG A 132 2.68 -7.93 13.22
CA ARG A 132 1.95 -6.65 13.20
C ARG A 132 0.62 -6.67 13.96
N ASP A 133 0.05 -7.85 14.19
CA ASP A 133 -1.21 -7.98 14.92
C ASP A 133 -1.00 -8.22 16.41
N ARG A 134 0.22 -8.49 16.87
CA ARG A 134 0.52 -9.04 18.19
C ARG A 134 1.71 -8.43 18.90
N GLY A 135 2.03 -7.19 18.75
CA GLY A 135 3.02 -6.66 19.67
C GLY A 135 3.94 -5.57 19.13
N LEU A 136 5.14 -5.89 18.70
CA LEU A 136 6.18 -4.90 18.38
C LEU A 136 5.85 -3.98 17.22
N GLN A 137 4.95 -4.38 16.35
CA GLN A 137 4.47 -3.54 15.27
C GLN A 137 3.20 -2.82 15.71
N SER A 138 3.19 -1.52 15.52
CA SER A 138 2.07 -0.68 15.90
C SER A 138 0.84 -0.90 15.00
N ASN A 139 -0.30 -0.42 15.45
CA ASN A 139 -1.53 -0.40 14.65
C ASN A 139 -1.38 0.33 13.32
N LEU A 140 -0.35 1.18 13.15
CA LEU A 140 -0.03 1.86 11.90
C LEU A 140 0.34 0.91 10.75
N HIS A 141 0.66 -0.35 11.02
CA HIS A 141 0.85 -1.37 10.00
C HIS A 141 -0.47 -1.99 9.51
N ARG A 142 -1.54 -1.83 10.26
CA ARG A 142 -2.82 -2.48 10.01
C ARG A 142 -3.71 -1.65 9.08
N GLY A 143 -4.55 -2.35 8.32
CA GLY A 143 -5.67 -1.78 7.62
C GLY A 143 -5.34 -0.81 6.49
N ALA A 144 -6.38 -0.14 6.06
CA ALA A 144 -6.39 0.99 5.16
C ALA A 144 -7.03 2.17 5.88
N GLY A 145 -6.64 3.38 5.53
CA GLY A 145 -7.21 4.58 6.13
C GLY A 145 -6.71 5.85 5.45
N SER A 146 -7.40 6.94 5.72
CA SER A 146 -7.11 8.25 5.13
C SER A 146 -6.03 9.03 5.88
N ALA A 147 -5.67 8.64 7.09
CA ALA A 147 -4.75 9.40 7.95
C ALA A 147 -3.29 8.92 7.89
N GLY A 148 -2.80 8.45 6.74
CA GLY A 148 -1.41 8.03 6.57
C GLY A 148 -1.05 6.67 7.18
N GLN A 149 -2.03 5.95 7.70
CA GLN A 149 -1.84 4.65 8.35
C GLN A 149 -1.60 3.54 7.33
N GLY A 150 -0.81 2.55 7.72
CA GLY A 150 -0.68 1.26 7.06
C GLY A 150 -0.73 1.27 5.53
N ARG A 151 -1.92 1.19 4.97
CA ARG A 151 -2.25 1.39 3.56
C ARG A 151 -3.12 2.62 3.46
N ALA A 152 -2.52 3.74 3.07
CA ALA A 152 -3.18 5.03 3.04
C ALA A 152 -3.90 5.26 1.71
N GLU A 153 -5.12 5.77 1.80
CA GLU A 153 -5.92 6.23 0.68
C GLU A 153 -5.49 7.64 0.25
N ASN A 154 -5.86 8.07 -0.95
CA ASN A 154 -5.55 9.42 -1.46
C ASN A 154 -4.07 9.83 -1.29
N THR A 155 -3.17 8.89 -1.43
CA THR A 155 -1.76 9.06 -1.11
C THR A 155 -0.92 9.18 -2.37
N ALA A 156 0.01 10.14 -2.33
CA ALA A 156 1.16 10.19 -3.22
C ALA A 156 2.38 9.58 -2.51
N ARG A 157 3.10 8.71 -3.19
CA ARG A 157 4.34 8.11 -2.68
C ARG A 157 5.45 8.23 -3.71
N TYR A 158 6.61 8.66 -3.25
CA TYR A 158 7.85 8.62 -3.98
C TYR A 158 8.78 7.58 -3.38
N ASP A 159 9.45 6.80 -4.24
CA ASP A 159 10.54 5.90 -3.87
C ASP A 159 11.75 6.21 -4.76
N SER A 160 12.90 6.46 -4.15
CA SER A 160 14.15 6.72 -4.86
C SER A 160 14.69 5.49 -5.57
N PRO A 161 15.61 5.65 -6.52
CA PRO A 161 16.48 4.55 -6.95
C PRO A 161 17.32 4.04 -5.77
N SER A 162 17.93 2.88 -5.96
CA SER A 162 18.94 2.39 -5.02
C SER A 162 20.33 2.93 -5.38
N TRP A 163 21.01 3.56 -4.42
CA TRP A 163 22.40 3.97 -4.54
C TRP A 163 23.27 3.07 -3.64
N ASN A 164 23.83 2.01 -4.21
CA ASN A 164 24.63 1.02 -3.47
C ASN A 164 23.90 0.44 -2.24
N GLY A 165 22.61 0.20 -2.35
CA GLY A 165 21.77 -0.30 -1.26
C GLY A 165 21.04 0.77 -0.46
N LEU A 166 21.44 2.03 -0.56
CA LEU A 166 20.74 3.13 0.10
C LEU A 166 19.53 3.55 -0.72
N LYS A 167 18.39 3.69 -0.06
CA LYS A 167 17.12 4.19 -0.63
C LYS A 167 16.44 5.12 0.36
N PHE A 168 15.64 6.02 -0.17
CA PHE A 168 14.68 6.78 0.63
C PHE A 168 13.30 6.77 -0.03
N ALA A 169 12.27 6.97 0.77
CA ALA A 169 10.90 7.09 0.29
C ALA A 169 10.12 8.10 1.13
N ALA A 170 9.09 8.67 0.53
CA ALA A 170 8.21 9.61 1.21
C ALA A 170 6.77 9.36 0.78
N THR A 171 5.83 9.63 1.69
CA THR A 171 4.38 9.59 1.43
C THR A 171 3.74 10.90 1.88
N TYR A 172 2.74 11.32 1.13
CA TYR A 172 1.84 12.41 1.51
C TYR A 172 0.41 11.96 1.24
N THR A 173 -0.41 11.99 2.29
CA THR A 173 -1.79 11.53 2.27
C THR A 173 -2.72 12.74 2.39
N LEU A 174 -3.62 12.88 1.42
CA LEU A 174 -4.66 13.90 1.43
C LEU A 174 -5.88 13.35 2.18
N VAL A 175 -6.25 14.00 3.26
CA VAL A 175 -7.51 13.73 3.95
C VAL A 175 -8.56 14.69 3.42
N PRO A 176 -9.68 14.20 2.87
CA PRO A 176 -10.76 15.09 2.42
C PRO A 176 -11.28 15.93 3.58
N ASP A 177 -11.35 17.24 3.39
CA ASP A 177 -11.95 18.17 4.34
C ASP A 177 -13.44 17.84 4.53
N ASP A 178 -13.80 17.32 5.69
CA ASP A 178 -15.18 16.99 6.10
C ASP A 178 -15.87 18.12 6.87
N ASN A 179 -15.40 19.37 6.74
CA ASN A 179 -15.76 20.57 7.48
C ASN A 179 -15.22 20.63 8.92
N THR A 180 -14.22 19.85 9.25
CA THR A 180 -13.43 20.07 10.46
C THR A 180 -12.42 21.21 10.23
N THR A 181 -11.99 21.85 11.30
CA THR A 181 -11.08 23.00 11.23
C THR A 181 -9.60 22.59 11.20
N THR A 182 -9.33 21.29 11.17
CA THR A 182 -7.99 20.70 11.20
C THR A 182 -7.56 20.22 9.81
N ASP A 183 -6.34 20.52 9.44
CA ASP A 183 -5.69 20.01 8.22
C ASP A 183 -5.03 18.67 8.58
N ASP A 184 -5.79 17.58 8.46
CA ASP A 184 -5.40 16.24 8.91
C ASP A 184 -4.53 15.47 7.89
N ASN A 185 -3.86 16.17 6.97
CA ASN A 185 -3.01 15.53 5.97
C ASN A 185 -1.85 14.78 6.63
N GLY A 186 -1.74 13.48 6.30
CA GLY A 186 -0.69 12.63 6.80
C GLY A 186 0.58 12.68 5.95
N TYR A 187 1.74 12.54 6.55
CA TYR A 187 2.98 12.38 5.82
C TYR A 187 3.92 11.38 6.49
N GLY A 188 4.74 10.77 5.69
CA GLY A 188 5.73 9.81 6.17
C GLY A 188 6.99 9.87 5.32
N ALA A 189 8.10 9.50 5.92
CA ALA A 189 9.37 9.37 5.24
C ALA A 189 10.16 8.19 5.83
N GLY A 190 11.02 7.61 5.01
CA GLY A 190 11.89 6.53 5.45
C GLY A 190 13.19 6.48 4.65
N ILE A 191 14.21 6.02 5.31
CA ILE A 191 15.51 5.72 4.72
C ILE A 191 15.84 4.27 5.03
N SER A 192 16.34 3.53 4.06
CA SER A 192 16.79 2.16 4.24
C SER A 192 18.11 1.90 3.55
N TYR A 193 18.88 1.00 4.15
CA TYR A 193 20.09 0.45 3.57
C TYR A 193 20.00 -1.06 3.55
N GLU A 194 20.17 -1.67 2.38
CA GLU A 194 20.16 -3.11 2.19
C GLU A 194 21.37 -3.54 1.37
N ASN A 195 22.24 -4.33 1.97
CA ASN A 195 23.40 -4.89 1.29
C ASN A 195 23.93 -6.12 2.05
N GLY A 196 24.32 -7.17 1.31
CA GLY A 196 24.98 -8.35 1.86
C GLY A 196 24.19 -9.08 2.96
N GLY A 197 22.85 -9.06 2.90
CA GLY A 197 21.98 -9.69 3.92
C GLY A 197 21.71 -8.82 5.16
N ILE A 198 22.21 -7.58 5.17
CA ILE A 198 21.93 -6.59 6.21
C ILE A 198 20.84 -5.67 5.69
N LEU A 199 19.75 -5.51 6.44
CA LEU A 199 18.70 -4.50 6.24
C LEU A 199 18.63 -3.61 7.48
N VAL A 200 18.82 -2.32 7.29
CA VAL A 200 18.64 -1.29 8.33
C VAL A 200 17.74 -0.20 7.77
N PHE A 201 16.82 0.30 8.58
CA PHE A 201 15.97 1.42 8.18
C PHE A 201 15.59 2.29 9.37
N ALA A 202 15.14 3.50 9.05
CA ALA A 202 14.51 4.41 9.97
C ALA A 202 13.33 5.07 9.28
N ASP A 203 12.17 5.06 9.92
CA ASP A 203 10.93 5.58 9.37
C ASP A 203 10.29 6.57 10.34
N TYR A 204 9.63 7.55 9.77
CA TYR A 204 8.76 8.48 10.46
C TYR A 204 7.43 8.56 9.73
N ILE A 205 6.34 8.57 10.48
CA ILE A 205 4.99 8.77 9.95
C ILE A 205 4.21 9.64 10.93
N THR A 206 3.47 10.60 10.39
CA THR A 206 2.45 11.32 11.14
C THR A 206 1.10 10.70 10.87
N ASN A 207 0.31 10.64 11.91
CA ASN A 207 -1.06 10.24 11.89
C ASN A 207 -1.81 11.34 12.63
N ASP A 208 -1.95 12.48 11.96
CA ASP A 208 -2.59 13.64 12.56
C ASP A 208 -4.11 13.43 12.52
N SER A 209 -4.57 12.60 13.44
CA SER A 209 -5.99 12.35 13.67
C SER A 209 -6.58 13.27 14.73
N GLY A 210 -5.99 14.47 14.89
CA GLY A 210 -6.62 15.56 15.65
C GLY A 210 -7.02 15.26 17.10
N ASP A 211 -6.51 14.20 17.68
CA ASP A 211 -6.73 13.87 19.09
C ASP A 211 -5.57 14.42 19.94
N ASP A 212 -5.76 15.62 20.45
CA ASP A 212 -5.08 16.16 21.63
C ASP A 212 -5.75 15.69 22.92
#